data_c883df975c96aea65da52706009dfc02
#
_entry.id   c883df975c96aea65da52706009dfc02
#
_cell.length_a   1.000
_cell.length_b   1.000
_cell.length_c   1.000
_cell.angle_alpha   90.00
_cell.angle_beta   90.00
_cell.angle_gamma   90.00
#
_symmetry.space_group_name_H-M   'P 1'
#
loop_
_entity.id
_entity.type
_entity.pdbx_description
1 polymer ?
#
loop_
_entity_poly.entity_id
_entity_poly.type
_entity_poly.pdbx_seq_one_letter_code
_entity_poly.pdbx_strand_id
1 'polypeptide(L)'
;MKRRLFALSTTAAALTLSLASGSAFAQVKWDLASAYPATNFHSENLVQFANDVDKATAGKLKITVHSNASLFKAPEIKRAVQGGQAQAGEIIFANFQNEWQIYGADGLPFLADSYDEAAKLYKAQKPLIEKKLAEQGMGLLYSVAWPPQGIYTKKPLNSAADLKGIKWRAYSPNTSRIAELVGAQPVTVQAAELSQALATGVVESTMTSGATGVDSKLYESLKYYYDMQAWLPKNAVIVNKAAFDALDKATQAIVLKAAADAEVRGTAASKRVNTDTLEKLKANGMSVVSPSPQLKADMKKVGDTMLKEWLDKSGAEGKALVDAFSKS
;
A
#
# COMPACT_ATOMS: atom_id res chain seq x y z
N MET A 1 -27.24 83.27 50.35
CA MET A 1 -26.50 82.04 50.45
C MET A 1 -27.42 80.86 50.17
N LYS A 2 -27.49 80.30 48.95
CA LYS A 2 -28.29 79.14 48.63
C LYS A 2 -27.45 78.20 47.79
N ARG A 3 -26.98 77.08 48.39
CA ARG A 3 -26.28 76.00 47.73
C ARG A 3 -27.30 75.10 47.04
N ARG A 4 -27.21 74.98 45.74
CA ARG A 4 -27.95 74.01 44.96
C ARG A 4 -27.07 72.75 44.81
N LEU A 5 -27.52 71.64 45.33
CA LEU A 5 -26.96 70.30 45.05
C LEU A 5 -27.48 69.81 43.72
N PHE A 6 -26.55 69.48 42.81
CA PHE A 6 -26.82 68.73 41.56
C PHE A 6 -26.58 67.24 41.84
N ALA A 7 -27.62 66.45 41.76
CA ALA A 7 -27.50 65.00 41.75
C ALA A 7 -27.20 64.53 40.33
N LEU A 8 -26.03 63.92 40.17
CA LEU A 8 -25.69 63.18 38.90
C LEU A 8 -26.16 61.74 39.05
N SER A 9 -27.15 61.39 38.24
CA SER A 9 -27.56 59.97 38.03
C SER A 9 -26.64 59.32 37.00
N THR A 10 -25.75 58.46 37.45
CA THR A 10 -24.93 57.61 36.60
C THR A 10 -25.69 56.32 36.29
N THR A 11 -26.19 56.20 35.07
CA THR A 11 -26.78 54.97 34.56
C THR A 11 -25.62 54.03 34.08
N ALA A 12 -25.37 53.03 34.85
CA ALA A 12 -24.40 51.97 34.44
C ALA A 12 -25.05 51.03 33.43
N ALA A 13 -24.69 51.18 32.17
CA ALA A 13 -25.01 50.20 31.11
C ALA A 13 -24.07 49.01 31.26
N ALA A 14 -24.57 47.90 31.81
CA ALA A 14 -23.86 46.63 31.84
C ALA A 14 -23.85 46.02 30.43
N LEU A 15 -22.75 46.18 29.69
CA LEU A 15 -22.48 45.42 28.48
C LEU A 15 -22.17 43.98 28.87
N THR A 16 -23.14 43.08 28.75
CA THR A 16 -22.91 41.64 28.79
C THR A 16 -22.25 41.22 27.46
N LEU A 17 -20.91 41.22 27.40
CA LEU A 17 -20.17 40.50 26.41
C LEU A 17 -20.37 39.01 26.65
N SER A 18 -21.28 38.40 25.88
CA SER A 18 -21.39 36.95 25.76
C SER A 18 -20.14 36.48 25.04
N LEU A 19 -19.11 36.07 25.79
CA LEU A 19 -18.00 35.30 25.29
C LEU A 19 -18.58 33.97 24.84
N ALA A 20 -18.88 33.86 23.52
CA ALA A 20 -19.04 32.60 22.85
C ALA A 20 -17.67 31.92 22.90
N SER A 21 -17.38 31.22 23.99
CA SER A 21 -16.26 30.30 24.13
C SER A 21 -16.51 29.16 23.13
N GLY A 22 -16.24 29.41 21.87
CA GLY A 22 -16.06 28.31 20.93
C GLY A 22 -14.99 27.40 21.51
N SER A 23 -15.38 26.22 21.96
CA SER A 23 -14.44 25.18 22.37
C SER A 23 -13.49 24.97 21.21
N ALA A 24 -12.32 25.60 21.24
CA ALA A 24 -11.23 25.29 20.33
C ALA A 24 -10.84 23.85 20.64
N PHE A 25 -11.45 22.90 19.94
CA PHE A 25 -10.99 21.53 19.99
C PHE A 25 -9.54 21.52 19.53
N ALA A 26 -8.63 21.06 20.38
CA ALA A 26 -7.24 20.92 20.01
C ALA A 26 -7.18 19.99 18.77
N GLN A 27 -6.59 20.48 17.70
CA GLN A 27 -6.41 19.70 16.47
C GLN A 27 -5.61 18.46 16.76
N VAL A 28 -6.17 17.28 16.45
CA VAL A 28 -5.46 16.01 16.50
C VAL A 28 -4.59 15.91 15.24
N LYS A 29 -3.33 15.52 15.42
CA LYS A 29 -2.38 15.36 14.31
C LYS A 29 -1.96 13.90 14.21
N TRP A 30 -2.00 13.36 13.01
CA TRP A 30 -1.48 12.04 12.68
C TRP A 30 -0.37 12.13 11.64
N ASP A 31 0.65 11.32 11.82
CA ASP A 31 1.66 11.05 10.81
C ASP A 31 1.33 9.72 10.12
N LEU A 32 1.29 9.75 8.77
CA LEU A 32 1.07 8.59 7.92
C LEU A 32 2.33 8.33 7.10
N ALA A 33 3.03 7.24 7.39
CA ALA A 33 4.25 6.86 6.70
C ALA A 33 3.95 6.04 5.42
N SER A 34 4.60 6.38 4.31
CA SER A 34 4.60 5.62 3.06
C SER A 34 6.01 5.52 2.47
N ALA A 35 6.32 4.39 1.84
CA ALA A 35 7.63 4.13 1.26
C ALA A 35 7.74 4.50 -0.23
N TYR A 36 6.66 4.93 -0.86
CA TYR A 36 6.60 5.20 -2.30
C TYR A 36 6.77 6.69 -2.61
N PRO A 37 7.25 7.04 -3.83
CA PRO A 37 7.36 8.45 -4.27
C PRO A 37 6.01 9.18 -4.19
N ALA A 38 6.05 10.49 -3.99
CA ALA A 38 4.85 11.31 -3.91
C ALA A 38 3.98 11.24 -5.19
N THR A 39 4.60 10.97 -6.33
CA THR A 39 3.94 10.82 -7.65
C THR A 39 3.36 9.42 -7.89
N ASN A 40 3.57 8.47 -6.98
CA ASN A 40 2.96 7.15 -7.07
C ASN A 40 1.45 7.25 -6.78
N PHE A 41 0.63 6.50 -7.52
CA PHE A 41 -0.83 6.55 -7.39
C PHE A 41 -1.33 6.17 -5.97
N HIS A 42 -0.62 5.32 -5.24
CA HIS A 42 -0.91 5.04 -3.84
C HIS A 42 -0.68 6.29 -2.99
N SER A 43 0.49 6.95 -3.14
CA SER A 43 0.81 8.17 -2.39
C SER A 43 -0.16 9.32 -2.68
N GLU A 44 -0.55 9.51 -3.95
CA GLU A 44 -1.58 10.47 -4.34
C GLU A 44 -2.93 10.16 -3.68
N ASN A 45 -3.30 8.88 -3.61
CA ASN A 45 -4.52 8.44 -2.93
C ASN A 45 -4.46 8.64 -1.41
N LEU A 46 -3.29 8.48 -0.78
CA LEU A 46 -3.08 8.79 0.64
C LEU A 46 -3.26 10.29 0.92
N VAL A 47 -2.69 11.15 0.07
CA VAL A 47 -2.85 12.61 0.20
C VAL A 47 -4.31 13.01 0.05
N GLN A 48 -5.03 12.43 -0.91
CA GLN A 48 -6.46 12.70 -1.07
C GLN A 48 -7.27 12.19 0.12
N PHE A 49 -6.98 11.00 0.65
CA PHE A 49 -7.58 10.48 1.89
C PHE A 49 -7.36 11.44 3.07
N ALA A 50 -6.13 11.94 3.25
CA ALA A 50 -5.81 12.89 4.31
C ALA A 50 -6.60 14.21 4.16
N ASN A 51 -6.72 14.73 2.94
CA ASN A 51 -7.49 15.93 2.63
C ASN A 51 -9.01 15.73 2.85
N ASP A 52 -9.54 14.57 2.47
CA ASP A 52 -10.95 14.22 2.68
C ASP A 52 -11.29 14.19 4.19
N VAL A 53 -10.41 13.61 5.00
CA VAL A 53 -10.55 13.58 6.47
C VAL A 53 -10.46 14.99 7.06
N ASP A 54 -9.45 15.79 6.69
CA ASP A 54 -9.28 17.17 7.18
C ASP A 54 -10.54 18.00 6.89
N LYS A 55 -10.99 17.97 5.66
CA LYS A 55 -12.21 18.69 5.20
C LYS A 55 -13.47 18.23 5.95
N ALA A 56 -13.70 16.91 6.05
CA ALA A 56 -14.91 16.37 6.64
C ALA A 56 -14.95 16.51 8.16
N THR A 57 -13.78 16.59 8.81
CA THR A 57 -13.67 16.86 10.25
C THR A 57 -13.62 18.35 10.59
N ALA A 58 -13.70 19.23 9.58
CA ALA A 58 -13.50 20.68 9.74
C ALA A 58 -12.19 21.02 10.48
N GLY A 59 -11.11 20.31 10.13
CA GLY A 59 -9.77 20.52 10.70
C GLY A 59 -9.52 19.89 12.08
N LYS A 60 -10.45 19.12 12.64
CA LYS A 60 -10.24 18.45 13.93
C LYS A 60 -9.15 17.38 13.86
N LEU A 61 -9.07 16.63 12.77
CA LEU A 61 -8.03 15.64 12.52
C LEU A 61 -7.26 16.02 11.26
N LYS A 62 -5.96 16.26 11.42
CA LYS A 62 -5.04 16.51 10.32
C LYS A 62 -4.05 15.36 10.17
N ILE A 63 -4.01 14.76 8.98
CA ILE A 63 -3.10 13.66 8.65
C ILE A 63 -2.00 14.23 7.73
N THR A 64 -0.73 14.07 8.15
CA THR A 64 0.43 14.41 7.33
C THR A 64 0.97 13.14 6.66
N VAL A 65 1.00 13.12 5.34
CA VAL A 65 1.55 11.99 4.57
C VAL A 65 3.04 12.18 4.35
N HIS A 66 3.84 11.22 4.80
CA HIS A 66 5.29 11.17 4.64
C HIS A 66 5.66 10.14 3.57
N SER A 67 5.81 10.61 2.32
CA SER A 67 6.15 9.78 1.16
C SER A 67 7.64 9.44 1.11
N ASN A 68 8.00 8.55 0.18
CA ASN A 68 9.39 8.24 -0.20
C ASN A 68 10.27 7.74 0.96
N ALA A 69 9.69 6.97 1.87
CA ALA A 69 10.36 6.45 3.07
C ALA A 69 11.01 7.55 3.94
N SER A 70 10.51 8.79 3.89
CA SER A 70 11.10 9.94 4.59
C SER A 70 10.93 9.86 6.11
N LEU A 71 9.92 9.17 6.62
CA LEU A 71 9.70 8.98 8.06
C LEU A 71 10.22 7.62 8.53
N PHE A 72 9.87 6.54 7.84
CA PHE A 72 10.33 5.18 8.11
C PHE A 72 10.57 4.42 6.81
N LYS A 73 11.54 3.52 6.79
CA LYS A 73 11.75 2.58 5.68
C LYS A 73 10.60 1.57 5.61
N ALA A 74 10.32 1.04 4.41
CA ALA A 74 9.19 0.12 4.19
C ALA A 74 9.07 -1.02 5.23
N PRO A 75 10.13 -1.74 5.62
CA PRO A 75 10.03 -2.81 6.61
C PRO A 75 9.74 -2.33 8.04
N GLU A 76 9.96 -1.05 8.32
CA GLU A 76 9.82 -0.46 9.67
C GLU A 76 8.42 0.10 9.92
N ILE A 77 7.66 0.44 8.85
CA ILE A 77 6.38 1.15 8.95
C ILE A 77 5.38 0.41 9.85
N LYS A 78 5.19 -0.91 9.63
CA LYS A 78 4.23 -1.69 10.43
C LYS A 78 4.57 -1.63 11.92
N ARG A 79 5.84 -1.80 12.27
CA ARG A 79 6.30 -1.74 13.66
C ARG A 79 6.17 -0.34 14.26
N ALA A 80 6.44 0.71 13.47
CA ALA A 80 6.28 2.10 13.90
C ALA A 80 4.81 2.42 14.20
N VAL A 81 3.87 1.95 13.37
CA VAL A 81 2.42 2.10 13.63
C VAL A 81 2.00 1.29 14.85
N GLN A 82 2.44 0.03 14.97
CA GLN A 82 2.16 -0.80 16.13
C GLN A 82 2.63 -0.15 17.43
N GLY A 83 3.83 0.44 17.44
CA GLY A 83 4.42 1.11 18.59
C GLY A 83 3.92 2.54 18.82
N GLY A 84 3.02 3.08 17.98
CA GLY A 84 2.50 4.46 18.11
C GLY A 84 3.48 5.55 17.71
N GLN A 85 4.62 5.21 17.06
CA GLN A 85 5.58 6.18 16.53
C GLN A 85 5.05 6.89 15.28
N ALA A 86 4.11 6.28 14.57
CA ALA A 86 3.24 6.90 13.59
C ALA A 86 1.81 6.43 13.88
N GLN A 87 0.82 7.29 13.64
CA GLN A 87 -0.58 6.94 13.88
C GLN A 87 -1.14 6.07 12.76
N ALA A 88 -0.63 6.24 11.53
CA ALA A 88 -1.00 5.43 10.38
C ALA A 88 0.21 5.12 9.51
N GLY A 89 0.09 4.15 8.63
CA GLY A 89 1.14 3.80 7.69
C GLY A 89 0.64 2.91 6.55
N GLU A 90 1.30 3.01 5.43
CA GLU A 90 1.05 2.17 4.26
C GLU A 90 2.08 1.04 4.20
N ILE A 91 1.60 -0.17 4.08
CA ILE A 91 2.41 -1.39 3.97
C ILE A 91 1.95 -2.23 2.79
N ILE A 92 2.85 -3.05 2.24
CA ILE A 92 2.47 -4.15 1.34
C ILE A 92 2.38 -5.45 2.16
N PHE A 93 1.25 -6.14 2.12
CA PHE A 93 1.04 -7.32 2.95
C PHE A 93 2.09 -8.41 2.77
N ALA A 94 2.47 -8.69 1.53
CA ALA A 94 3.44 -9.73 1.20
C ALA A 94 4.80 -9.60 1.91
N ASN A 95 5.20 -8.40 2.36
CA ASN A 95 6.44 -8.19 3.10
C ASN A 95 6.41 -8.83 4.49
N PHE A 96 5.22 -9.09 5.03
CA PHE A 96 5.01 -9.62 6.38
C PHE A 96 4.58 -11.09 6.41
N GLN A 97 4.71 -11.79 5.28
CA GLN A 97 4.38 -13.22 5.16
C GLN A 97 5.12 -14.10 6.19
N ASN A 98 6.36 -13.75 6.56
CA ASN A 98 7.12 -14.49 7.58
C ASN A 98 6.52 -14.39 8.98
N GLU A 99 5.74 -13.34 9.27
CA GLU A 99 5.02 -13.20 10.53
C GLU A 99 3.73 -14.05 10.54
N TRP A 100 3.09 -14.14 9.38
CA TRP A 100 1.84 -14.88 9.21
C TRP A 100 1.58 -15.15 7.73
N GLN A 101 1.46 -16.41 7.36
CA GLN A 101 1.43 -16.84 5.95
C GLN A 101 0.29 -16.20 5.14
N ILE A 102 -0.84 -15.91 5.79
CA ILE A 102 -2.01 -15.30 5.11
C ILE A 102 -1.69 -13.92 4.50
N TYR A 103 -0.77 -13.15 5.08
CA TYR A 103 -0.32 -11.89 4.49
C TYR A 103 0.30 -12.05 3.09
N GLY A 104 0.84 -13.22 2.76
CA GLY A 104 1.47 -13.50 1.49
C GLY A 104 0.56 -14.09 0.41
N ALA A 105 -0.71 -14.37 0.72
CA ALA A 105 -1.60 -15.07 -0.20
C ALA A 105 -1.81 -14.34 -1.53
N ASP A 106 -1.89 -13.00 -1.50
CA ASP A 106 -2.07 -12.15 -2.69
C ASP A 106 -0.80 -11.98 -3.54
N GLY A 107 0.33 -12.54 -3.09
CA GLY A 107 1.60 -12.58 -3.80
C GLY A 107 1.93 -13.96 -4.39
N LEU A 108 1.01 -14.93 -4.34
CA LEU A 108 1.20 -16.25 -4.95
C LEU A 108 0.92 -16.16 -6.44
N PRO A 109 1.88 -16.51 -7.31
CA PRO A 109 1.71 -16.42 -8.75
C PRO A 109 0.53 -17.27 -9.24
N PHE A 110 -0.34 -16.68 -10.06
CA PHE A 110 -1.50 -17.31 -10.71
C PHE A 110 -2.58 -17.89 -9.77
N LEU A 111 -2.56 -17.51 -8.48
CA LEU A 111 -3.68 -17.79 -7.57
C LEU A 111 -4.85 -16.82 -7.86
N ALA A 112 -4.55 -15.54 -8.04
CA ALA A 112 -5.50 -14.48 -8.40
C ALA A 112 -4.78 -13.50 -9.34
N ASP A 113 -4.96 -13.66 -10.66
CA ASP A 113 -4.17 -12.99 -11.69
C ASP A 113 -4.95 -11.90 -12.45
N SER A 114 -6.16 -11.61 -12.01
CA SER A 114 -6.99 -10.50 -12.49
C SER A 114 -7.48 -9.62 -11.34
N TYR A 115 -7.95 -8.40 -11.67
CA TYR A 115 -8.53 -7.50 -10.66
C TYR A 115 -9.76 -8.12 -9.98
N ASP A 116 -10.58 -8.88 -10.72
CA ASP A 116 -11.79 -9.48 -10.18
C ASP A 116 -11.44 -10.64 -9.23
N GLU A 117 -10.49 -11.49 -9.59
CA GLU A 117 -10.00 -12.57 -8.71
C GLU A 117 -9.26 -12.00 -7.49
N ALA A 118 -8.43 -10.96 -7.69
CA ALA A 118 -7.77 -10.28 -6.58
C ALA A 118 -8.78 -9.63 -5.60
N ALA A 119 -9.92 -9.14 -6.10
CA ALA A 119 -11.01 -8.63 -5.25
C ALA A 119 -11.70 -9.76 -4.49
N LYS A 120 -11.96 -10.91 -5.13
CA LYS A 120 -12.55 -12.10 -4.49
C LYS A 120 -11.61 -12.67 -3.42
N LEU A 121 -10.32 -12.82 -3.72
CA LEU A 121 -9.33 -13.26 -2.74
C LEU A 121 -9.27 -12.32 -1.54
N TYR A 122 -9.26 -11.01 -1.78
CA TYR A 122 -9.25 -10.02 -0.71
C TYR A 122 -10.52 -10.07 0.15
N LYS A 123 -11.68 -10.28 -0.45
CA LYS A 123 -12.95 -10.45 0.30
C LYS A 123 -12.87 -11.62 1.28
N ALA A 124 -12.24 -12.72 0.90
CA ALA A 124 -12.01 -13.87 1.79
C ALA A 124 -10.91 -13.60 2.82
N GLN A 125 -9.86 -12.85 2.45
CA GLN A 125 -8.69 -12.57 3.27
C GLN A 125 -8.92 -11.46 4.30
N LYS A 126 -9.72 -10.44 3.97
CA LYS A 126 -9.91 -9.21 4.77
C LYS A 126 -10.31 -9.48 6.23
N PRO A 127 -11.31 -10.32 6.54
CA PRO A 127 -11.69 -10.58 7.94
C PRO A 127 -10.56 -11.18 8.77
N LEU A 128 -9.74 -12.05 8.15
CA LEU A 128 -8.58 -12.66 8.80
C LEU A 128 -7.51 -11.61 9.10
N ILE A 129 -7.23 -10.73 8.13
CA ILE A 129 -6.27 -9.62 8.28
C ILE A 129 -6.74 -8.64 9.36
N GLU A 130 -8.01 -8.22 9.36
CA GLU A 130 -8.56 -7.31 10.36
C GLU A 130 -8.41 -7.88 11.77
N LYS A 131 -8.74 -9.17 11.96
CA LYS A 131 -8.54 -9.86 13.22
C LYS A 131 -7.07 -9.88 13.63
N LYS A 132 -6.16 -10.25 12.72
CA LYS A 132 -4.73 -10.33 12.99
C LYS A 132 -4.12 -8.99 13.36
N LEU A 133 -4.50 -7.92 12.66
CA LEU A 133 -4.06 -6.56 12.98
C LEU A 133 -4.59 -6.09 14.33
N ALA A 134 -5.86 -6.41 14.65
CA ALA A 134 -6.46 -6.07 15.95
C ALA A 134 -5.73 -6.75 17.13
N GLU A 135 -5.34 -8.02 16.98
CA GLU A 135 -4.52 -8.76 17.94
C GLU A 135 -3.14 -8.09 18.16
N GLN A 136 -2.66 -7.35 17.16
CA GLN A 136 -1.40 -6.63 17.19
C GLN A 136 -1.54 -5.15 17.58
N GLY A 137 -2.73 -4.71 18.04
CA GLY A 137 -2.99 -3.31 18.42
C GLY A 137 -3.12 -2.35 17.24
N MET A 138 -3.46 -2.85 16.08
CA MET A 138 -3.65 -2.06 14.85
C MET A 138 -5.03 -2.30 14.24
N GLY A 139 -5.46 -1.39 13.35
CA GLY A 139 -6.64 -1.53 12.52
C GLY A 139 -6.30 -1.44 11.04
N LEU A 140 -7.15 -2.02 10.19
CA LEU A 140 -7.10 -1.85 8.75
C LEU A 140 -8.05 -0.72 8.37
N LEU A 141 -7.56 0.32 7.70
CA LEU A 141 -8.40 1.38 7.16
C LEU A 141 -8.92 1.00 5.76
N TYR A 142 -8.02 0.71 4.83
CA TYR A 142 -8.36 0.27 3.47
C TYR A 142 -7.19 -0.42 2.79
N SER A 143 -7.45 -1.02 1.63
CA SER A 143 -6.43 -1.71 0.84
C SER A 143 -6.63 -1.45 -0.64
N VAL A 144 -5.53 -1.30 -1.37
CA VAL A 144 -5.52 -1.06 -2.82
C VAL A 144 -4.55 -2.01 -3.49
N ALA A 145 -5.01 -2.68 -4.56
CA ALA A 145 -4.17 -3.56 -5.36
C ALA A 145 -3.19 -2.76 -6.24
N TRP A 146 -1.96 -3.23 -6.35
CA TRP A 146 -1.05 -2.85 -7.42
C TRP A 146 -1.54 -3.42 -8.76
N PRO A 147 -1.15 -2.82 -9.89
CA PRO A 147 -1.31 -3.46 -11.19
C PRO A 147 -0.63 -4.84 -11.25
N PRO A 148 -1.07 -5.71 -12.18
CA PRO A 148 -0.49 -7.04 -12.35
C PRO A 148 1.03 -7.01 -12.50
N GLN A 149 1.69 -8.04 -11.96
CA GLN A 149 3.14 -8.14 -11.95
C GLN A 149 3.67 -8.82 -13.20
N GLY A 150 4.74 -8.25 -13.78
CA GLY A 150 5.46 -8.76 -14.95
C GLY A 150 6.97 -8.80 -14.72
N ILE A 151 7.71 -9.44 -15.62
CA ILE A 151 9.15 -9.65 -15.51
C ILE A 151 9.91 -8.59 -16.31
N TYR A 152 10.88 -7.94 -15.68
CA TYR A 152 11.80 -6.98 -16.30
C TYR A 152 13.18 -7.58 -16.47
N THR A 153 13.77 -7.46 -17.68
CA THR A 153 15.11 -8.01 -17.98
C THR A 153 15.91 -7.13 -18.92
N LYS A 154 17.25 -7.33 -18.91
CA LYS A 154 18.16 -6.72 -19.88
C LYS A 154 18.16 -7.44 -21.24
N LYS A 155 17.98 -8.77 -21.21
CA LYS A 155 18.03 -9.66 -22.38
C LYS A 155 16.66 -10.30 -22.61
N PRO A 156 16.35 -10.73 -23.83
CA PRO A 156 15.11 -11.44 -24.11
C PRO A 156 15.05 -12.77 -23.33
N LEU A 157 13.81 -13.16 -22.96
CA LEU A 157 13.51 -14.45 -22.32
C LEU A 157 12.63 -15.28 -23.26
N ASN A 158 12.98 -16.54 -23.43
CA ASN A 158 12.16 -17.55 -24.10
C ASN A 158 11.52 -18.52 -23.09
N SER A 159 12.19 -18.76 -21.98
CA SER A 159 11.78 -19.68 -20.91
C SER A 159 12.28 -19.17 -19.55
N ALA A 160 11.84 -19.79 -18.45
CA ALA A 160 12.34 -19.47 -17.11
C ALA A 160 13.83 -19.86 -16.94
N ALA A 161 14.36 -20.78 -17.75
CA ALA A 161 15.77 -21.18 -17.72
C ALA A 161 16.72 -20.01 -18.07
N ASP A 162 16.25 -19.02 -18.83
CA ASP A 162 17.02 -17.83 -19.20
C ASP A 162 17.25 -16.89 -18.01
N LEU A 163 16.55 -17.10 -16.89
CA LEU A 163 16.72 -16.37 -15.63
C LEU A 163 17.82 -16.95 -14.73
N LYS A 164 18.36 -18.12 -15.04
CA LYS A 164 19.35 -18.79 -14.22
C LYS A 164 20.60 -17.92 -14.01
N GLY A 165 20.98 -17.75 -12.76
CA GLY A 165 22.17 -16.98 -12.36
C GLY A 165 22.02 -15.46 -12.42
N ILE A 166 20.90 -14.93 -12.91
CA ILE A 166 20.65 -13.48 -12.96
C ILE A 166 20.42 -12.94 -11.54
N LYS A 167 21.02 -11.79 -11.22
CA LYS A 167 20.76 -11.09 -9.98
C LYS A 167 19.34 -10.50 -10.00
N TRP A 168 18.47 -11.12 -9.24
CA TRP A 168 17.05 -10.81 -9.23
C TRP A 168 16.67 -9.94 -8.02
N ARG A 169 16.07 -8.79 -8.28
CA ARG A 169 15.48 -7.99 -7.20
C ARG A 169 14.24 -8.67 -6.63
N ALA A 170 14.28 -8.97 -5.36
CA ALA A 170 13.13 -9.39 -4.56
C ALA A 170 12.67 -8.26 -3.64
N TYR A 171 11.37 -8.09 -3.44
CA TYR A 171 10.80 -7.14 -2.48
C TYR A 171 10.01 -7.83 -1.35
N SER A 172 9.77 -9.14 -1.49
CA SER A 172 9.01 -9.95 -0.54
C SER A 172 9.56 -11.38 -0.50
N PRO A 173 9.21 -12.19 0.51
CA PRO A 173 9.55 -13.61 0.55
C PRO A 173 9.09 -14.37 -0.70
N ASN A 174 7.89 -14.08 -1.22
CA ASN A 174 7.38 -14.70 -2.45
C ASN A 174 8.27 -14.39 -3.65
N THR A 175 8.67 -13.14 -3.84
CA THR A 175 9.52 -12.77 -4.98
C THR A 175 10.94 -13.32 -4.84
N SER A 176 11.45 -13.55 -3.63
CA SER A 176 12.68 -14.30 -3.38
C SER A 176 12.50 -15.76 -3.78
N ARG A 177 11.38 -16.38 -3.39
CA ARG A 177 11.11 -17.79 -3.71
C ARG A 177 10.96 -18.03 -5.20
N ILE A 178 10.33 -17.12 -5.94
CA ILE A 178 10.29 -17.16 -7.42
C ILE A 178 11.71 -17.22 -7.98
N ALA A 179 12.59 -16.32 -7.55
CA ALA A 179 13.98 -16.28 -7.99
C ALA A 179 14.71 -17.60 -7.77
N GLU A 180 14.58 -18.17 -6.56
CA GLU A 180 15.17 -19.47 -6.23
C GLU A 180 14.67 -20.59 -7.14
N LEU A 181 13.35 -20.66 -7.39
CA LEU A 181 12.74 -21.72 -8.20
C LEU A 181 13.14 -21.64 -9.68
N VAL A 182 13.43 -20.45 -10.21
CA VAL A 182 13.95 -20.28 -11.57
C VAL A 182 15.49 -20.29 -11.65
N GLY A 183 16.17 -20.51 -10.51
CA GLY A 183 17.64 -20.55 -10.45
C GLY A 183 18.32 -19.17 -10.55
N ALA A 184 17.58 -18.07 -10.37
CA ALA A 184 18.11 -16.73 -10.24
C ALA A 184 18.66 -16.49 -8.83
N GLN A 185 19.42 -15.41 -8.64
CA GLN A 185 20.05 -15.01 -7.37
C GLN A 185 19.23 -13.87 -6.73
N PRO A 186 18.39 -14.14 -5.71
CA PRO A 186 17.59 -13.11 -5.08
C PRO A 186 18.44 -12.14 -4.25
N VAL A 187 18.18 -10.85 -4.44
CA VAL A 187 18.71 -9.76 -3.63
C VAL A 187 17.55 -8.91 -3.18
N THR A 188 17.39 -8.74 -1.87
CA THR A 188 16.30 -7.93 -1.31
C THR A 188 16.61 -6.44 -1.47
N VAL A 189 15.77 -5.74 -2.25
CA VAL A 189 15.88 -4.29 -2.49
C VAL A 189 14.49 -3.66 -2.39
N GLN A 190 14.33 -2.66 -1.55
CA GLN A 190 13.06 -1.94 -1.39
C GLN A 190 12.81 -0.96 -2.54
N ALA A 191 11.56 -0.51 -2.70
CA ALA A 191 11.15 0.32 -3.84
C ALA A 191 12.00 1.61 -3.97
N ALA A 192 12.26 2.30 -2.85
CA ALA A 192 13.03 3.54 -2.84
C ALA A 192 14.51 3.39 -3.28
N GLU A 193 15.04 2.17 -3.24
CA GLU A 193 16.45 1.87 -3.57
C GLU A 193 16.62 1.23 -4.96
N LEU A 194 15.51 0.90 -5.64
CA LEU A 194 15.52 0.06 -6.83
C LEU A 194 16.27 0.68 -8.01
N SER A 195 16.05 1.96 -8.29
CA SER A 195 16.74 2.67 -9.40
C SER A 195 18.25 2.62 -9.23
N GLN A 196 18.74 2.88 -8.02
CA GLN A 196 20.18 2.85 -7.71
C GLN A 196 20.74 1.43 -7.80
N ALA A 197 20.02 0.44 -7.27
CA ALA A 197 20.46 -0.96 -7.31
C ALA A 197 20.59 -1.50 -8.75
N LEU A 198 19.71 -1.08 -9.65
CA LEU A 198 19.83 -1.40 -11.08
C LEU A 198 20.98 -0.66 -11.76
N ALA A 199 21.14 0.64 -11.50
CA ALA A 199 22.20 1.45 -12.09
C ALA A 199 23.61 0.96 -11.70
N THR A 200 23.76 0.45 -10.46
CA THR A 200 25.03 -0.09 -9.95
C THR A 200 25.23 -1.58 -10.22
N GLY A 201 24.25 -2.25 -10.83
CA GLY A 201 24.34 -3.69 -11.13
C GLY A 201 24.25 -4.61 -9.91
N VAL A 202 23.74 -4.10 -8.77
CA VAL A 202 23.40 -4.92 -7.59
C VAL A 202 22.28 -5.90 -7.96
N VAL A 203 21.35 -5.47 -8.81
CA VAL A 203 20.33 -6.32 -9.43
C VAL A 203 20.26 -6.07 -10.94
N GLU A 204 19.76 -7.05 -11.70
CA GLU A 204 19.72 -7.04 -13.16
C GLU A 204 18.36 -7.42 -13.73
N SER A 205 17.45 -7.82 -12.88
CA SER A 205 16.08 -8.23 -13.21
C SER A 205 15.18 -8.03 -12.00
N THR A 206 13.87 -7.95 -12.24
CA THR A 206 12.84 -7.92 -11.19
C THR A 206 11.52 -8.40 -11.76
N MET A 207 10.61 -8.80 -10.86
CA MET A 207 9.21 -8.97 -11.18
C MET A 207 8.39 -7.97 -10.39
N THR A 208 7.72 -7.06 -11.09
CA THR A 208 6.97 -5.95 -10.49
C THR A 208 5.96 -5.39 -11.49
N SER A 209 5.14 -4.41 -11.08
CA SER A 209 4.14 -3.79 -11.94
C SER A 209 4.72 -2.78 -12.94
N GLY A 210 3.94 -2.42 -13.95
CA GLY A 210 4.24 -1.28 -14.83
C GLY A 210 4.38 0.03 -14.07
N ALA A 211 3.59 0.22 -12.99
CA ALA A 211 3.67 1.41 -12.14
C ALA A 211 5.07 1.57 -11.51
N THR A 212 5.56 0.54 -10.84
CA THR A 212 6.94 0.55 -10.30
C THR A 212 7.97 0.74 -11.42
N GLY A 213 7.71 0.16 -12.60
CA GLY A 213 8.58 0.33 -13.76
C GLY A 213 8.76 1.78 -14.20
N VAL A 214 7.70 2.55 -14.18
CA VAL A 214 7.70 4.00 -14.49
C VAL A 214 8.29 4.80 -13.34
N ASP A 215 7.85 4.58 -12.11
CA ASP A 215 8.29 5.32 -10.92
C ASP A 215 9.80 5.22 -10.69
N SER A 216 10.34 4.01 -10.87
CA SER A 216 11.77 3.70 -10.71
C SER A 216 12.55 3.79 -12.02
N LYS A 217 11.94 4.26 -13.11
CA LYS A 217 12.56 4.42 -14.44
C LYS A 217 13.31 3.17 -14.90
N LEU A 218 12.69 2.00 -14.76
CA LEU A 218 13.35 0.72 -15.06
C LEU A 218 13.82 0.64 -16.52
N TYR A 219 13.21 1.37 -17.44
CA TYR A 219 13.58 1.50 -18.84
C TYR A 219 14.98 2.10 -19.06
N GLU A 220 15.57 2.78 -18.08
CA GLU A 220 16.95 3.26 -18.18
C GLU A 220 17.97 2.12 -18.05
N SER A 221 17.64 1.05 -17.32
CA SER A 221 18.54 -0.07 -17.05
C SER A 221 18.12 -1.39 -17.69
N LEU A 222 16.83 -1.57 -17.98
CA LEU A 222 16.24 -2.81 -18.47
C LEU A 222 15.57 -2.56 -19.83
N LYS A 223 15.50 -3.59 -20.68
CA LYS A 223 15.05 -3.45 -22.08
C LYS A 223 13.71 -4.12 -22.36
N TYR A 224 13.35 -5.14 -21.57
CA TYR A 224 12.17 -5.95 -21.81
C TYR A 224 11.27 -5.94 -20.58
N TYR A 225 9.98 -5.82 -20.80
CA TYR A 225 8.92 -6.09 -19.84
C TYR A 225 8.02 -7.18 -20.39
N TYR A 226 7.97 -8.32 -19.71
CA TYR A 226 7.06 -9.41 -20.02
C TYR A 226 5.79 -9.25 -19.17
N ASP A 227 4.67 -8.94 -19.82
CA ASP A 227 3.38 -8.76 -19.17
C ASP A 227 2.79 -10.12 -18.76
N MET A 228 3.29 -10.63 -17.63
CA MET A 228 2.92 -11.95 -17.12
C MET A 228 1.55 -11.98 -16.49
N GLN A 229 1.08 -10.85 -15.95
CA GLN A 229 -0.15 -10.72 -15.17
C GLN A 229 -0.24 -11.77 -14.06
N ALA A 230 0.85 -11.99 -13.34
CA ALA A 230 1.00 -13.17 -12.50
C ALA A 230 0.27 -13.07 -11.15
N TRP A 231 0.13 -11.88 -10.57
CA TRP A 231 -0.62 -11.57 -9.35
C TRP A 231 -0.77 -10.06 -9.17
N LEU A 232 -1.66 -9.63 -8.29
CA LEU A 232 -1.91 -8.22 -7.95
C LEU A 232 -1.75 -8.03 -6.42
N PRO A 233 -0.53 -7.77 -5.93
CA PRO A 233 -0.32 -7.61 -4.49
C PRO A 233 -1.02 -6.35 -3.98
N LYS A 234 -1.37 -6.32 -2.69
CA LYS A 234 -2.09 -5.19 -2.11
C LYS A 234 -1.25 -4.42 -1.11
N ASN A 235 -1.30 -3.10 -1.25
CA ASN A 235 -1.00 -2.21 -0.15
C ASN A 235 -2.20 -2.10 0.79
N ALA A 236 -1.90 -1.91 2.06
CA ALA A 236 -2.88 -1.64 3.10
C ALA A 236 -2.50 -0.38 3.86
N VAL A 237 -3.46 0.45 4.17
CA VAL A 237 -3.31 1.53 5.13
C VAL A 237 -3.79 1.04 6.48
N ILE A 238 -2.84 0.92 7.41
CA ILE A 238 -3.05 0.48 8.78
C ILE A 238 -3.00 1.67 9.72
N VAL A 239 -3.68 1.54 10.86
CA VAL A 239 -3.75 2.58 11.89
C VAL A 239 -3.42 2.00 13.24
N ASN A 240 -2.74 2.75 14.11
CA ASN A 240 -2.57 2.42 15.51
C ASN A 240 -3.94 2.44 16.20
N LYS A 241 -4.33 1.32 16.82
CA LYS A 241 -5.67 1.17 17.42
C LYS A 241 -5.93 2.18 18.53
N ALA A 242 -4.95 2.44 19.39
CA ALA A 242 -5.11 3.40 20.49
C ALA A 242 -5.30 4.84 19.97
N ALA A 243 -4.55 5.21 18.91
CA ALA A 243 -4.71 6.52 18.27
C ALA A 243 -6.09 6.66 17.60
N PHE A 244 -6.60 5.59 16.97
CA PHE A 244 -7.94 5.60 16.38
C PHE A 244 -9.04 5.64 17.44
N ASP A 245 -8.93 4.84 18.49
CA ASP A 245 -9.93 4.77 19.57
C ASP A 245 -9.99 6.06 20.40
N ALA A 246 -8.90 6.85 20.43
CA ALA A 246 -8.86 8.16 21.10
C ALA A 246 -9.66 9.24 20.36
N LEU A 247 -10.04 9.03 19.09
CA LEU A 247 -10.92 9.93 18.35
C LEU A 247 -12.35 9.82 18.86
N ASP A 248 -13.11 10.92 18.81
CA ASP A 248 -14.55 10.86 19.06
C ASP A 248 -15.27 10.02 17.98
N LYS A 249 -16.45 9.48 18.30
CA LYS A 249 -17.20 8.56 17.43
C LYS A 249 -17.55 9.16 16.06
N ALA A 250 -17.82 10.47 16.01
CA ALA A 250 -18.13 11.16 14.75
C ALA A 250 -16.88 11.22 13.87
N THR A 251 -15.73 11.57 14.45
CA THR A 251 -14.44 11.59 13.75
C THR A 251 -14.03 10.19 13.29
N GLN A 252 -14.21 9.15 14.12
CA GLN A 252 -13.98 7.75 13.71
C GLN A 252 -14.82 7.37 12.48
N ALA A 253 -16.11 7.69 12.47
CA ALA A 253 -17.01 7.42 11.35
C ALA A 253 -16.57 8.14 10.07
N ILE A 254 -16.11 9.39 10.18
CA ILE A 254 -15.57 10.16 9.04
C ILE A 254 -14.32 9.48 8.47
N VAL A 255 -13.37 9.06 9.33
CA VAL A 255 -12.14 8.37 8.90
C VAL A 255 -12.48 7.09 8.16
N LEU A 256 -13.39 6.27 8.68
CA LEU A 256 -13.80 5.02 8.04
C LEU A 256 -14.52 5.25 6.70
N LYS A 257 -15.35 6.30 6.61
CA LYS A 257 -16.00 6.65 5.34
C LYS A 257 -14.95 7.11 4.31
N ALA A 258 -14.05 8.01 4.69
CA ALA A 258 -12.98 8.47 3.80
C ALA A 258 -12.05 7.32 3.37
N ALA A 259 -11.81 6.34 4.25
CA ALA A 259 -11.06 5.12 3.94
C ALA A 259 -11.78 4.26 2.88
N ALA A 260 -13.09 4.06 3.01
CA ALA A 260 -13.89 3.34 2.02
C ALA A 260 -13.87 4.05 0.65
N ASP A 261 -14.03 5.38 0.65
CA ASP A 261 -13.95 6.20 -0.57
C ASP A 261 -12.53 6.11 -1.21
N ALA A 262 -11.47 6.07 -0.38
CA ALA A 262 -10.09 5.91 -0.83
C ALA A 262 -9.81 4.50 -1.42
N GLU A 263 -10.42 3.45 -0.88
CA GLU A 263 -10.32 2.09 -1.44
C GLU A 263 -10.91 2.02 -2.84
N VAL A 264 -12.11 2.61 -3.04
CA VAL A 264 -12.76 2.68 -4.36
C VAL A 264 -11.93 3.50 -5.36
N ARG A 265 -11.50 4.69 -4.96
CA ARG A 265 -10.69 5.60 -5.78
C ARG A 265 -9.35 4.97 -6.16
N GLY A 266 -8.65 4.38 -5.18
CA GLY A 266 -7.37 3.71 -5.39
C GLY A 266 -7.48 2.52 -6.33
N THR A 267 -8.53 1.70 -6.21
CA THR A 267 -8.79 0.59 -7.11
C THR A 267 -9.01 1.08 -8.55
N ALA A 268 -9.79 2.13 -8.74
CA ALA A 268 -9.99 2.74 -10.05
C ALA A 268 -8.69 3.33 -10.60
N ALA A 269 -7.86 3.96 -9.75
CA ALA A 269 -6.55 4.48 -10.14
C ALA A 269 -5.61 3.35 -10.56
N SER A 270 -5.53 2.25 -9.82
CA SER A 270 -4.71 1.08 -10.16
C SER A 270 -5.02 0.53 -11.56
N LYS A 271 -6.32 0.39 -11.89
CA LYS A 271 -6.76 -0.06 -13.22
C LYS A 271 -6.32 0.88 -14.34
N ARG A 272 -6.45 2.20 -14.15
CA ARG A 272 -5.98 3.20 -15.14
C ARG A 272 -4.46 3.16 -15.29
N VAL A 273 -3.75 3.18 -14.17
CA VAL A 273 -2.28 3.18 -14.12
C VAL A 273 -1.70 1.93 -14.79
N ASN A 274 -2.40 0.79 -14.75
CA ASN A 274 -1.96 -0.42 -15.46
C ASN A 274 -1.80 -0.15 -16.96
N THR A 275 -2.81 0.42 -17.62
CA THR A 275 -2.75 0.74 -19.05
C THR A 275 -1.74 1.85 -19.34
N ASP A 276 -1.82 2.95 -18.60
CA ASP A 276 -0.99 4.15 -18.83
C ASP A 276 0.50 3.86 -18.67
N THR A 277 0.87 3.00 -17.72
CA THR A 277 2.30 2.69 -17.49
C THR A 277 2.90 1.77 -18.53
N LEU A 278 2.13 0.83 -19.09
CA LEU A 278 2.60 0.02 -20.21
C LEU A 278 2.92 0.89 -21.45
N GLU A 279 2.07 1.87 -21.74
CA GLU A 279 2.33 2.82 -22.83
C GLU A 279 3.55 3.73 -22.51
N LYS A 280 3.70 4.19 -21.27
CA LYS A 280 4.88 4.95 -20.85
C LYS A 280 6.17 4.15 -20.94
N LEU A 281 6.17 2.87 -20.59
CA LEU A 281 7.33 1.99 -20.75
C LEU A 281 7.73 1.87 -22.22
N LYS A 282 6.77 1.63 -23.12
CA LYS A 282 7.01 1.60 -24.58
C LYS A 282 7.57 2.92 -25.10
N ALA A 283 6.96 4.04 -24.72
CA ALA A 283 7.38 5.38 -25.14
C ALA A 283 8.82 5.72 -24.70
N ASN A 284 9.29 5.10 -23.59
CA ASN A 284 10.67 5.22 -23.11
C ASN A 284 11.61 4.13 -23.66
N GLY A 285 11.21 3.43 -24.71
CA GLY A 285 12.07 2.50 -25.46
C GLY A 285 12.17 1.08 -24.87
N MET A 286 11.25 0.72 -23.95
CA MET A 286 11.17 -0.65 -23.44
C MET A 286 10.32 -1.52 -24.37
N SER A 287 10.77 -2.73 -24.66
CA SER A 287 9.97 -3.74 -25.34
C SER A 287 8.97 -4.36 -24.36
N VAL A 288 7.71 -3.93 -24.45
CA VAL A 288 6.59 -4.50 -23.68
C VAL A 288 6.00 -5.64 -24.52
N VAL A 289 6.15 -6.87 -24.05
CA VAL A 289 5.82 -8.08 -24.80
C VAL A 289 4.99 -9.06 -23.98
N SER A 290 4.18 -9.85 -24.66
CA SER A 290 3.54 -11.00 -24.04
C SER A 290 4.59 -12.11 -23.82
N PRO A 291 4.51 -12.86 -22.70
CA PRO A 291 5.41 -14.00 -22.48
C PRO A 291 5.20 -15.07 -23.55
N SER A 292 6.28 -15.78 -23.92
CA SER A 292 6.16 -16.97 -24.75
C SER A 292 5.30 -18.03 -24.06
N PRO A 293 4.65 -18.96 -24.81
CA PRO A 293 3.92 -20.07 -24.20
C PRO A 293 4.78 -20.90 -23.24
N GLN A 294 6.09 -21.09 -23.55
CA GLN A 294 7.02 -21.80 -22.70
C GLN A 294 7.29 -21.04 -21.40
N LEU A 295 7.62 -19.74 -21.47
CA LEU A 295 7.85 -18.91 -20.29
C LEU A 295 6.61 -18.87 -19.39
N LYS A 296 5.40 -18.74 -19.98
CA LYS A 296 4.14 -18.74 -19.22
C LYS A 296 3.92 -20.09 -18.52
N ALA A 297 4.16 -21.20 -19.21
CA ALA A 297 4.03 -22.55 -18.65
C ALA A 297 5.02 -22.81 -17.51
N ASP A 298 6.27 -22.37 -17.66
CA ASP A 298 7.30 -22.51 -16.64
C ASP A 298 6.95 -21.71 -15.40
N MET A 299 6.53 -20.45 -15.56
CA MET A 299 6.15 -19.60 -14.43
C MET A 299 4.87 -20.10 -13.73
N LYS A 300 3.96 -20.73 -14.46
CA LYS A 300 2.80 -21.40 -13.87
C LYS A 300 3.22 -22.56 -12.96
N LYS A 301 4.20 -23.38 -13.37
CA LYS A 301 4.75 -24.45 -12.51
C LYS A 301 5.40 -23.88 -11.24
N VAL A 302 6.05 -22.72 -11.35
CA VAL A 302 6.57 -21.98 -10.18
C VAL A 302 5.42 -21.62 -9.25
N GLY A 303 4.32 -21.07 -9.77
CA GLY A 303 3.12 -20.74 -8.99
C GLY A 303 2.50 -21.95 -8.30
N ASP A 304 2.33 -23.06 -9.05
CA ASP A 304 1.79 -24.32 -8.50
C ASP A 304 2.65 -24.88 -7.36
N THR A 305 3.97 -24.80 -7.50
CA THR A 305 4.93 -25.20 -6.44
C THR A 305 4.79 -24.29 -5.20
N MET A 306 4.74 -22.98 -5.42
CA MET A 306 4.62 -22.00 -4.33
C MET A 306 3.28 -22.11 -3.59
N LEU A 307 2.18 -22.35 -4.31
CA LEU A 307 0.87 -22.56 -3.70
C LEU A 307 0.89 -23.79 -2.79
N LYS A 308 1.50 -24.90 -3.25
CA LYS A 308 1.65 -26.10 -2.42
C LYS A 308 2.47 -25.82 -1.16
N GLU A 309 3.64 -25.21 -1.31
CA GLU A 309 4.52 -24.85 -0.17
C GLU A 309 3.81 -23.92 0.82
N TRP A 310 3.02 -22.99 0.29
CA TRP A 310 2.26 -22.04 1.11
C TRP A 310 1.12 -22.73 1.87
N LEU A 311 0.39 -23.66 1.23
CA LEU A 311 -0.64 -24.47 1.89
C LEU A 311 -0.04 -25.35 2.99
N ASP A 312 1.13 -25.95 2.76
CA ASP A 312 1.84 -26.75 3.76
C ASP A 312 2.22 -25.88 4.98
N LYS A 313 2.66 -24.63 4.76
CA LYS A 313 3.06 -23.70 5.84
C LYS A 313 1.88 -23.04 6.55
N SER A 314 0.81 -22.71 5.83
CA SER A 314 -0.38 -22.03 6.37
C SER A 314 -1.40 -23.00 7.00
N GLY A 315 -1.29 -24.28 6.69
CA GLY A 315 -2.12 -25.34 7.27
C GLY A 315 -3.62 -25.17 7.03
N ALA A 316 -4.41 -25.42 8.06
CA ALA A 316 -5.89 -25.35 7.97
C ALA A 316 -6.40 -23.94 7.63
N GLU A 317 -5.72 -22.90 8.10
CA GLU A 317 -6.13 -21.51 7.85
C GLU A 317 -5.96 -21.12 6.38
N GLY A 318 -4.82 -21.47 5.78
CA GLY A 318 -4.59 -21.24 4.35
C GLY A 318 -5.53 -22.04 3.47
N LYS A 319 -5.77 -23.31 3.82
CA LYS A 319 -6.76 -24.14 3.12
C LYS A 319 -8.15 -23.50 3.17
N ALA A 320 -8.60 -23.05 4.34
CA ALA A 320 -9.89 -22.40 4.51
C ALA A 320 -10.00 -21.10 3.67
N LEU A 321 -8.90 -20.31 3.57
CA LEU A 321 -8.86 -19.13 2.73
C LEU A 321 -9.06 -19.48 1.24
N VAL A 322 -8.31 -20.48 0.73
CA VAL A 322 -8.41 -20.91 -0.67
C VAL A 322 -9.80 -21.49 -0.96
N ASP A 323 -10.37 -22.30 -0.05
CA ASP A 323 -11.71 -22.83 -0.17
C ASP A 323 -12.78 -21.71 -0.21
N ALA A 324 -12.62 -20.65 0.60
CA ALA A 324 -13.52 -19.50 0.59
C ALA A 324 -13.38 -18.67 -0.70
N PHE A 325 -12.16 -18.48 -1.17
CA PHE A 325 -11.87 -17.80 -2.45
C PHE A 325 -12.50 -18.54 -3.63
N SER A 326 -12.37 -19.87 -3.69
CA SER A 326 -12.88 -20.68 -4.79
C SER A 326 -14.43 -20.73 -4.86
N LYS A 327 -15.12 -20.38 -3.78
CA LYS A 327 -16.58 -20.35 -3.69
C LYS A 327 -17.18 -18.95 -3.94
N SER A 328 -16.35 -17.91 -4.11
CA SER A 328 -16.79 -16.51 -4.19
C SER A 328 -17.07 -15.99 -5.62
#